data_0ab03fa4f9e14d87527353a5314e78f2
#
_entry.id   0ab03fa4f9e14d87527353a5314e78f2
#
_cell.length_a   1.000
_cell.length_b   1.000
_cell.length_c   1.000
_cell.angle_alpha   90.00
_cell.angle_beta   90.00
_cell.angle_gamma   90.00
#
_symmetry.space_group_name_H-M   'P 1'
#
loop_
_entity.id
_entity.type
_entity.pdbx_description
1 polymer ?
#
loop_
_entity_poly.entity_id
_entity_poly.type
_entity_poly.pdbx_seq_one_letter_code
_entity_poly.pdbx_strand_id
1 'polypeptide(L)'
;RAQRNAQFCKKHVGLLYLGGGETMQGINFIAIDFETATGKRASICEAGICVVRDGEIVETRSWLVRPQGNMYSYWNMQIHGIRPNDTENSPEFPEVWAEICKYLEDTPVLVAHNAAFDIGCIRHSLEFYDIEKPDITYYCSLRAARKLYNFGCNSLDYLCDQFKIPYGQHHRAGDDAEMCARLFLIELEDAGCELENIGSGGKL
;
A
#
# COMPACT_ATOMS: atom_id res chain seq x y z
N ARG A 1 -28.66 -1.90 -8.68
CA ARG A 1 -27.38 -1.51 -8.05
C ARG A 1 -26.87 -2.61 -7.11
N ALA A 2 -27.67 -3.09 -6.16
CA ALA A 2 -27.32 -4.21 -5.26
C ALA A 2 -26.99 -5.52 -5.99
N GLN A 3 -27.64 -5.78 -7.12
CA GLN A 3 -27.39 -6.97 -7.94
C GLN A 3 -26.04 -6.96 -8.66
N ARG A 4 -25.50 -5.79 -9.06
CA ARG A 4 -24.14 -5.68 -9.62
C ARG A 4 -23.07 -6.02 -8.58
N ASN A 5 -23.14 -5.42 -7.38
CA ASN A 5 -22.19 -5.71 -6.30
C ASN A 5 -22.21 -7.19 -5.89
N ALA A 6 -23.39 -7.83 -5.85
CA ALA A 6 -23.52 -9.26 -5.57
C ALA A 6 -22.95 -10.17 -6.68
N GLN A 7 -22.97 -9.71 -7.93
CA GLN A 7 -22.40 -10.43 -9.08
C GLN A 7 -20.87 -10.31 -9.11
N PHE A 8 -20.31 -9.13 -8.74
CA PHE A 8 -18.88 -8.92 -8.55
C PHE A 8 -18.33 -9.83 -7.44
N CYS A 9 -18.96 -9.84 -6.27
CA CYS A 9 -18.52 -10.67 -5.14
C CYS A 9 -18.49 -12.17 -5.46
N LYS A 10 -19.40 -12.68 -6.33
CA LYS A 10 -19.42 -14.08 -6.75
C LYS A 10 -18.30 -14.47 -7.72
N LYS A 11 -17.83 -13.53 -8.54
CA LYS A 11 -16.75 -13.76 -9.52
C LYS A 11 -15.41 -14.01 -8.83
N HIS A 12 -15.12 -13.28 -7.75
CA HIS A 12 -13.81 -13.28 -7.07
C HIS A 12 -13.63 -14.35 -5.97
N VAL A 13 -14.72 -14.98 -5.50
CA VAL A 13 -14.64 -16.05 -4.47
C VAL A 13 -13.84 -17.29 -4.95
N GLY A 14 -13.69 -17.48 -6.26
CA GLY A 14 -12.91 -18.57 -6.84
C GLY A 14 -11.47 -18.22 -7.23
N LEU A 15 -11.13 -16.92 -7.37
CA LEU A 15 -9.86 -16.48 -7.94
C LEU A 15 -8.71 -16.43 -6.93
N LEU A 16 -8.99 -16.26 -5.65
CA LEU A 16 -7.95 -16.23 -4.59
C LEU A 16 -7.15 -17.52 -4.45
N TYR A 17 -7.53 -18.60 -5.17
CA TYR A 17 -6.88 -19.93 -5.12
C TYR A 17 -6.40 -20.46 -6.49
N LEU A 18 -6.64 -19.73 -7.57
CA LEU A 18 -6.12 -20.10 -8.87
C LEU A 18 -5.06 -19.08 -9.25
N GLY A 19 -3.81 -19.49 -9.28
CA GLY A 19 -2.66 -18.67 -9.66
C GLY A 19 -2.97 -17.78 -10.86
N GLY A 20 -2.40 -16.57 -10.86
CA GLY A 20 -2.69 -15.51 -11.82
C GLY A 20 -2.77 -16.05 -13.25
N GLY A 21 -3.93 -15.88 -13.87
CA GLY A 21 -4.11 -16.33 -15.25
C GLY A 21 -3.23 -15.53 -16.21
N GLU A 22 -3.08 -16.01 -17.44
CA GLU A 22 -2.31 -15.35 -18.52
C GLU A 22 -2.61 -13.85 -18.72
N THR A 23 -3.74 -13.36 -18.18
CA THR A 23 -4.20 -11.96 -18.28
C THR A 23 -3.45 -10.99 -17.38
N MET A 24 -2.74 -11.45 -16.33
CA MET A 24 -2.00 -10.60 -15.37
C MET A 24 -0.49 -10.58 -15.64
N GLN A 25 -0.02 -11.29 -16.66
CA GLN A 25 1.39 -11.27 -17.06
C GLN A 25 1.82 -9.84 -17.43
N GLY A 26 2.98 -9.41 -16.95
CA GLY A 26 3.51 -8.06 -17.13
C GLY A 26 2.99 -7.03 -16.13
N ILE A 27 2.04 -7.38 -15.24
CA ILE A 27 1.58 -6.50 -14.16
C ILE A 27 2.58 -6.54 -13.01
N ASN A 28 3.36 -5.46 -12.90
CA ASN A 28 4.39 -5.29 -11.90
C ASN A 28 4.17 -4.01 -11.12
N PHE A 29 4.16 -4.08 -9.79
CA PHE A 29 4.09 -2.91 -8.91
C PHE A 29 4.55 -3.27 -7.49
N ILE A 30 4.74 -2.25 -6.67
CA ILE A 30 5.00 -2.39 -5.24
C ILE A 30 3.88 -1.67 -4.49
N ALA A 31 3.09 -2.40 -3.70
CA ALA A 31 2.20 -1.78 -2.74
C ALA A 31 2.99 -1.31 -1.53
N ILE A 32 2.65 -0.14 -1.00
CA ILE A 32 3.36 0.48 0.12
C ILE A 32 2.36 1.06 1.12
N ASP A 33 2.71 0.96 2.39
CA ASP A 33 1.99 1.57 3.50
C ASP A 33 2.96 2.08 4.56
N PHE A 34 2.59 3.13 5.29
CA PHE A 34 3.39 3.72 6.36
C PHE A 34 2.57 3.98 7.62
N GLU A 35 3.18 3.63 8.77
CA GLU A 35 2.73 4.14 10.05
C GLU A 35 3.56 5.36 10.47
N THR A 36 2.93 6.34 11.10
CA THR A 36 3.58 7.55 11.55
C THR A 36 3.53 7.71 13.07
N ALA A 37 4.65 8.06 13.68
CA ALA A 37 4.76 8.26 15.13
C ALA A 37 3.95 9.46 15.65
N THR A 38 3.73 10.46 14.78
CA THR A 38 2.97 11.69 15.09
C THR A 38 2.11 12.10 13.91
N GLY A 39 1.33 13.18 14.04
CA GLY A 39 0.59 13.78 12.92
C GLY A 39 1.47 14.39 11.81
N LYS A 40 2.80 14.39 11.95
CA LYS A 40 3.73 14.86 10.91
C LYS A 40 4.04 13.72 9.94
N ARG A 41 3.89 13.95 8.64
CA ARG A 41 4.13 12.92 7.61
C ARG A 41 5.56 12.38 7.57
N ALA A 42 6.56 13.21 7.88
CA ALA A 42 7.96 12.78 7.96
C ALA A 42 8.30 11.96 9.23
N SER A 43 7.33 11.71 10.13
CA SER A 43 7.56 10.92 11.35
C SER A 43 7.26 9.43 11.14
N ILE A 44 7.65 8.86 10.01
CA ILE A 44 7.46 7.44 9.72
C ILE A 44 8.09 6.60 10.83
N CYS A 45 7.32 5.63 11.36
CA CYS A 45 7.79 4.68 12.38
C CYS A 45 7.69 3.21 11.96
N GLU A 46 6.95 2.91 10.91
CA GLU A 46 6.98 1.63 10.21
C GLU A 46 6.78 1.88 8.72
N ALA A 47 7.47 1.10 7.89
CA ALA A 47 7.30 1.05 6.45
C ALA A 47 7.02 -0.40 6.04
N GLY A 48 6.01 -0.61 5.22
CA GLY A 48 5.65 -1.92 4.68
C GLY A 48 5.59 -1.89 3.16
N ILE A 49 6.07 -2.95 2.53
CA ILE A 49 5.90 -3.17 1.09
C ILE A 49 5.37 -4.55 0.80
N CYS A 50 4.60 -4.67 -0.28
CA CYS A 50 4.24 -5.93 -0.89
C CYS A 50 4.59 -5.88 -2.38
N VAL A 51 5.46 -6.79 -2.80
CA VAL A 51 6.02 -6.82 -4.16
C VAL A 51 5.17 -7.73 -5.03
N VAL A 52 4.68 -7.18 -6.14
CA VAL A 52 3.93 -7.93 -7.15
C VAL A 52 4.74 -8.00 -8.43
N ARG A 53 4.88 -9.21 -8.97
CA ARG A 53 5.52 -9.51 -10.27
C ARG A 53 4.61 -10.42 -11.08
N ASP A 54 4.37 -10.06 -12.34
CA ASP A 54 3.49 -10.80 -13.25
C ASP A 54 2.12 -11.14 -12.64
N GLY A 55 1.58 -10.20 -11.84
CA GLY A 55 0.29 -10.33 -11.17
C GLY A 55 0.30 -11.21 -9.93
N GLU A 56 1.45 -11.70 -9.48
CA GLU A 56 1.58 -12.52 -8.28
C GLU A 56 2.35 -11.80 -7.17
N ILE A 57 1.93 -11.99 -5.94
CA ILE A 57 2.65 -11.50 -4.77
C ILE A 57 3.87 -12.41 -4.56
N VAL A 58 5.07 -11.83 -4.65
CA VAL A 58 6.33 -12.56 -4.52
C VAL A 58 7.02 -12.32 -3.18
N GLU A 59 6.79 -11.19 -2.53
CA GLU A 59 7.40 -10.84 -1.25
C GLU A 59 6.57 -9.80 -0.51
N THR A 60 6.48 -9.93 0.83
CA THR A 60 6.00 -8.88 1.74
C THR A 60 7.08 -8.61 2.78
N ARG A 61 7.42 -7.34 3.01
CA ARG A 61 8.42 -6.92 3.99
C ARG A 61 7.95 -5.70 4.77
N SER A 62 8.42 -5.61 6.01
CA SER A 62 8.27 -4.40 6.82
C SER A 62 9.55 -4.06 7.57
N TRP A 63 9.72 -2.79 7.90
CA TRP A 63 10.81 -2.25 8.68
C TRP A 63 10.24 -1.30 9.73
N LEU A 64 10.65 -1.49 10.98
CA LEU A 64 10.53 -0.43 11.96
C LEU A 64 11.50 0.68 11.60
N VAL A 65 11.05 1.92 11.73
CA VAL A 65 11.81 3.12 11.39
C VAL A 65 11.92 3.98 12.63
N ARG A 66 13.11 4.44 12.98
CA ARG A 66 13.26 5.41 14.06
C ARG A 66 12.91 6.81 13.56
N PRO A 67 11.77 7.38 14.01
CA PRO A 67 11.39 8.72 13.60
C PRO A 67 12.31 9.75 14.24
N GLN A 68 12.39 10.94 13.66
CA GLN A 68 13.22 12.02 14.17
C GLN A 68 12.94 12.30 15.66
N GLY A 69 14.00 12.27 16.48
CA GLY A 69 13.93 12.47 17.92
C GLY A 69 13.18 11.38 18.68
N ASN A 70 12.78 10.30 18.00
CA ASN A 70 12.03 9.16 18.53
C ASN A 70 10.78 9.58 19.36
N MET A 71 10.10 10.64 18.90
CA MET A 71 8.91 11.20 19.57
C MET A 71 7.63 10.63 18.99
N TYR A 72 6.71 10.26 19.90
CA TYR A 72 5.42 9.67 19.54
C TYR A 72 4.25 10.45 20.12
N SER A 73 3.18 10.53 19.35
CA SER A 73 1.86 10.97 19.81
C SER A 73 1.15 9.80 20.48
N TYR A 74 0.49 10.07 21.61
CA TYR A 74 -0.35 9.08 22.29
C TYR A 74 -1.39 8.46 21.32
N TRP A 75 -2.03 9.28 20.51
CA TRP A 75 -3.09 8.83 19.58
C TRP A 75 -2.56 7.88 18.49
N ASN A 76 -1.39 8.18 17.92
CA ASN A 76 -0.76 7.31 16.91
C ASN A 76 -0.40 5.95 17.52
N MET A 77 0.20 5.95 18.72
CA MET A 77 0.50 4.70 19.45
C MET A 77 -0.75 3.84 19.74
N GLN A 78 -1.92 4.46 19.93
CA GLN A 78 -3.16 3.69 20.13
C GLN A 78 -3.66 3.04 18.84
N ILE A 79 -3.29 3.55 17.68
CA ILE A 79 -3.69 3.02 16.37
C ILE A 79 -2.81 1.82 16.00
N HIS A 80 -1.50 2.01 15.89
CA HIS A 80 -0.57 0.99 15.37
C HIS A 80 0.17 0.20 16.46
N GLY A 81 0.11 0.63 17.72
CA GLY A 81 0.74 -0.05 18.86
C GLY A 81 2.26 0.14 19.00
N ILE A 82 2.94 0.72 18.01
CA ILE A 82 4.39 0.93 18.02
C ILE A 82 4.75 2.04 19.01
N ARG A 83 5.80 1.82 19.80
CA ARG A 83 6.24 2.70 20.87
C ARG A 83 7.70 3.13 20.67
N PRO A 84 8.16 4.22 21.35
CA PRO A 84 9.55 4.66 21.25
C PRO A 84 10.61 3.57 21.49
N ASN A 85 10.35 2.65 22.43
CA ASN A 85 11.27 1.56 22.73
C ASN A 85 11.42 0.56 21.59
N ASP A 86 10.35 0.39 20.77
CA ASP A 86 10.35 -0.56 19.66
C ASP A 86 11.26 -0.07 18.51
N THR A 87 11.42 1.25 18.38
CA THR A 87 12.16 1.88 17.28
C THR A 87 13.48 2.53 17.73
N GLU A 88 13.84 2.44 19.01
CA GLU A 88 15.05 3.08 19.55
C GLU A 88 16.32 2.71 18.80
N ASN A 89 16.43 1.44 18.41
CA ASN A 89 17.59 0.88 17.69
C ASN A 89 17.31 0.59 16.21
N SER A 90 16.17 1.06 15.69
CA SER A 90 15.82 0.88 14.28
C SER A 90 16.57 1.88 13.39
N PRO A 91 16.78 1.55 12.10
CA PRO A 91 17.33 2.50 11.13
C PRO A 91 16.40 3.72 10.98
N GLU A 92 16.95 4.83 10.52
CA GLU A 92 16.15 5.99 10.13
C GLU A 92 15.61 5.87 8.70
N PHE A 93 14.72 6.76 8.31
CA PHE A 93 14.06 6.70 7.00
C PHE A 93 15.05 6.60 5.81
N PRO A 94 16.18 7.32 5.74
CA PRO A 94 17.09 7.23 4.59
C PRO A 94 17.60 5.81 4.32
N GLU A 95 17.91 5.06 5.37
CA GLU A 95 18.41 3.68 5.25
C GLU A 95 17.29 2.74 4.77
N VAL A 96 16.09 2.86 5.35
CA VAL A 96 14.94 2.06 4.94
C VAL A 96 14.48 2.42 3.52
N TRP A 97 14.51 3.70 3.17
CA TRP A 97 14.18 4.15 1.82
C TRP A 97 15.15 3.61 0.78
N ALA A 98 16.45 3.57 1.09
CA ALA A 98 17.44 2.96 0.21
C ALA A 98 17.18 1.46 -0.02
N GLU A 99 16.69 0.72 0.98
CA GLU A 99 16.26 -0.67 0.79
C GLU A 99 15.02 -0.78 -0.09
N ILE A 100 14.01 0.09 0.12
CA ILE A 100 12.80 0.12 -0.71
C ILE A 100 13.14 0.46 -2.17
N CYS A 101 14.06 1.40 -2.40
CA CYS A 101 14.47 1.79 -3.75
C CYS A 101 15.03 0.63 -4.58
N LYS A 102 15.68 -0.36 -3.96
CA LYS A 102 16.17 -1.57 -4.68
C LYS A 102 15.04 -2.33 -5.37
N TYR A 103 13.86 -2.37 -4.77
CA TYR A 103 12.67 -3.00 -5.37
C TYR A 103 12.07 -2.17 -6.50
N LEU A 104 12.33 -0.86 -6.48
CA LEU A 104 11.79 0.11 -7.45
C LEU A 104 12.68 0.27 -8.70
N GLU A 105 13.93 -0.21 -8.68
CA GLU A 105 14.87 -0.10 -9.81
C GLU A 105 14.28 -0.68 -11.11
N ASP A 106 13.69 -1.88 -11.04
CA ASP A 106 13.08 -2.54 -12.19
C ASP A 106 11.58 -2.24 -12.34
N THR A 107 10.96 -1.68 -11.33
CA THR A 107 9.51 -1.42 -11.30
C THR A 107 9.19 -0.12 -10.56
N PRO A 108 9.36 1.04 -11.22
CA PRO A 108 9.14 2.34 -10.59
C PRO A 108 7.64 2.68 -10.47
N VAL A 109 6.85 1.73 -9.97
CA VAL A 109 5.40 1.85 -9.77
C VAL A 109 5.03 1.53 -8.33
N LEU A 110 4.51 2.53 -7.62
CA LEU A 110 3.95 2.38 -6.28
C LEU A 110 2.41 2.32 -6.32
N VAL A 111 1.85 1.55 -5.41
CA VAL A 111 0.41 1.54 -5.13
C VAL A 111 0.21 1.73 -3.63
N ALA A 112 -0.75 2.57 -3.24
CA ALA A 112 -1.13 2.71 -1.84
C ALA A 112 -2.64 2.89 -1.71
N HIS A 113 -3.21 2.47 -0.57
CA HIS A 113 -4.61 2.73 -0.26
C HIS A 113 -4.74 4.08 0.43
N ASN A 114 -5.40 5.05 -0.23
CA ASN A 114 -5.34 6.48 0.13
C ASN A 114 -3.94 7.09 -0.10
N ALA A 115 -3.36 6.83 -1.26
CA ALA A 115 -2.00 7.20 -1.66
C ALA A 115 -1.58 8.65 -1.36
N ALA A 116 -2.53 9.58 -1.21
CA ALA A 116 -2.23 10.95 -0.78
C ALA A 116 -1.55 11.02 0.60
N PHE A 117 -1.79 10.03 1.46
CA PHE A 117 -1.11 9.92 2.75
C PHE A 117 0.32 9.42 2.56
N ASP A 118 0.50 8.26 1.95
CA ASP A 118 1.81 7.57 1.83
C ASP A 118 2.78 8.32 0.93
N ILE A 119 2.30 8.80 -0.21
CA ILE A 119 3.08 9.67 -1.10
C ILE A 119 3.47 10.98 -0.38
N GLY A 120 2.58 11.51 0.46
CA GLY A 120 2.89 12.63 1.34
C GLY A 120 3.97 12.29 2.36
N CYS A 121 3.95 11.11 2.97
CA CYS A 121 4.98 10.65 3.88
C CYS A 121 6.34 10.55 3.18
N ILE A 122 6.40 9.95 1.99
CA ILE A 122 7.62 9.89 1.18
C ILE A 122 8.14 11.30 0.86
N ARG A 123 7.30 12.16 0.28
CA ARG A 123 7.70 13.51 -0.13
C ARG A 123 8.26 14.34 1.01
N HIS A 124 7.60 14.35 2.16
CA HIS A 124 8.05 15.12 3.33
C HIS A 124 9.30 14.52 3.96
N SER A 125 9.47 13.20 3.93
CA SER A 125 10.68 12.55 4.42
C SER A 125 11.86 12.81 3.49
N LEU A 126 11.70 12.70 2.16
CA LEU A 126 12.75 13.04 1.19
C LEU A 126 13.20 14.49 1.34
N GLU A 127 12.24 15.42 1.48
CA GLU A 127 12.53 16.85 1.72
C GLU A 127 13.27 17.06 3.04
N PHE A 128 12.82 16.39 4.12
CA PHE A 128 13.42 16.53 5.44
C PHE A 128 14.86 16.04 5.50
N TYR A 129 15.17 14.95 4.78
CA TYR A 129 16.51 14.35 4.75
C TYR A 129 17.37 14.81 3.56
N ASP A 130 16.92 15.80 2.80
CA ASP A 130 17.59 16.32 1.59
C ASP A 130 17.95 15.22 0.57
N ILE A 131 17.01 14.32 0.34
CA ILE A 131 17.13 13.21 -0.62
C ILE A 131 16.40 13.58 -1.91
N GLU A 132 17.06 13.36 -3.06
CA GLU A 132 16.47 13.62 -4.38
C GLU A 132 15.24 12.73 -4.62
N LYS A 133 14.21 13.31 -5.22
CA LYS A 133 12.97 12.59 -5.56
C LYS A 133 13.20 11.71 -6.78
N PRO A 134 12.96 10.40 -6.66
CA PRO A 134 13.03 9.51 -7.82
C PRO A 134 11.83 9.69 -8.76
N ASP A 135 12.00 9.31 -10.04
CA ASP A 135 10.91 9.30 -11.03
C ASP A 135 10.06 8.03 -10.85
N ILE A 136 9.09 8.09 -9.94
CA ILE A 136 8.19 6.99 -9.60
C ILE A 136 6.77 7.39 -9.97
N THR A 137 6.07 6.48 -10.66
CA THR A 137 4.62 6.57 -10.87
C THR A 137 3.89 5.92 -9.70
N TYR A 138 2.78 6.51 -9.24
CA TYR A 138 1.96 5.88 -8.20
C TYR A 138 0.50 5.79 -8.59
N TYR A 139 -0.19 4.82 -8.03
CA TYR A 139 -1.64 4.62 -8.13
C TYR A 139 -2.28 4.59 -6.75
N CYS A 140 -3.60 4.83 -6.71
CA CYS A 140 -4.36 4.88 -5.46
C CYS A 140 -5.54 3.91 -5.54
N SER A 141 -5.46 2.78 -4.80
CA SER A 141 -6.52 1.78 -4.77
C SER A 141 -7.85 2.33 -4.20
N LEU A 142 -7.81 3.24 -3.22
CA LEU A 142 -9.03 3.92 -2.75
C LEU A 142 -9.77 4.67 -3.87
N ARG A 143 -9.03 5.34 -4.76
CA ARG A 143 -9.63 6.06 -5.89
C ARG A 143 -10.11 5.09 -6.97
N ALA A 144 -9.38 4.00 -7.18
CA ALA A 144 -9.79 2.92 -8.07
C ALA A 144 -11.10 2.28 -7.58
N ALA A 145 -11.17 1.91 -6.31
CA ALA A 145 -12.38 1.36 -5.70
C ALA A 145 -13.61 2.26 -5.90
N ARG A 146 -13.45 3.57 -5.63
CA ARG A 146 -14.53 4.55 -5.82
C ARG A 146 -14.98 4.70 -7.27
N LYS A 147 -14.10 4.45 -8.23
CA LYS A 147 -14.41 4.49 -9.66
C LYS A 147 -15.13 3.21 -10.12
N LEU A 148 -14.64 2.06 -9.66
CA LEU A 148 -15.12 0.74 -10.11
C LEU A 148 -16.38 0.29 -9.38
N TYR A 149 -16.49 0.60 -8.09
CA TYR A 149 -17.53 0.06 -7.22
C TYR A 149 -18.43 1.15 -6.65
N ASN A 150 -19.59 0.74 -6.18
CA ASN A 150 -20.55 1.63 -5.52
C ASN A 150 -20.83 1.15 -4.09
N PHE A 151 -19.74 1.05 -3.30
CA PHE A 151 -19.84 0.72 -1.88
C PHE A 151 -20.12 1.97 -1.03
N GLY A 152 -20.78 1.78 0.10
CA GLY A 152 -21.04 2.87 1.07
C GLY A 152 -19.79 3.29 1.86
N CYS A 153 -18.80 2.37 2.00
CA CYS A 153 -17.50 2.60 2.60
C CYS A 153 -16.42 2.06 1.67
N ASN A 154 -15.25 2.70 1.66
CA ASN A 154 -14.11 2.27 0.85
C ASN A 154 -12.81 2.28 1.68
N SER A 155 -12.88 2.07 3.01
CA SER A 155 -11.70 1.78 3.82
C SER A 155 -11.11 0.43 3.43
N LEU A 156 -9.82 0.24 3.65
CA LEU A 156 -9.08 -0.95 3.22
C LEU A 156 -9.68 -2.22 3.84
N ASP A 157 -9.91 -2.22 5.15
CA ASP A 157 -10.54 -3.30 5.91
C ASP A 157 -11.93 -3.66 5.36
N TYR A 158 -12.79 -2.64 5.13
CA TYR A 158 -14.12 -2.85 4.58
C TYR A 158 -14.07 -3.50 3.20
N LEU A 159 -13.19 -3.03 2.31
CA LEU A 159 -13.05 -3.60 0.97
C LEU A 159 -12.48 -5.02 1.01
N CYS A 160 -11.51 -5.28 1.89
CA CYS A 160 -10.99 -6.63 2.10
C CYS A 160 -12.09 -7.59 2.54
N ASP A 161 -12.97 -7.18 3.46
CA ASP A 161 -14.13 -7.98 3.87
C ASP A 161 -15.10 -8.23 2.71
N GLN A 162 -15.38 -7.21 1.88
CA GLN A 162 -16.28 -7.36 0.71
C GLN A 162 -15.74 -8.36 -0.31
N PHE A 163 -14.42 -8.34 -0.56
CA PHE A 163 -13.73 -9.21 -1.51
C PHE A 163 -13.20 -10.50 -0.88
N LYS A 164 -13.37 -10.69 0.44
CA LYS A 164 -12.87 -11.85 1.21
C LYS A 164 -11.35 -11.99 1.11
N ILE A 165 -10.65 -10.88 1.07
CA ILE A 165 -9.20 -10.84 1.12
C ILE A 165 -8.78 -11.18 2.55
N PRO A 166 -8.00 -12.26 2.78
CA PRO A 166 -7.45 -12.53 4.09
C PRO A 166 -6.41 -11.48 4.44
N TYR A 167 -6.37 -11.05 5.69
CA TYR A 167 -5.38 -10.10 6.19
C TYR A 167 -4.94 -10.45 7.63
N GLY A 168 -3.75 -9.98 7.99
CA GLY A 168 -3.17 -10.14 9.31
C GLY A 168 -3.66 -9.08 10.29
N GLN A 169 -2.71 -8.44 10.97
CA GLN A 169 -3.00 -7.40 11.94
C GLN A 169 -3.15 -6.04 11.23
N HIS A 170 -4.36 -5.49 11.21
CA HIS A 170 -4.60 -4.14 10.70
C HIS A 170 -3.81 -3.08 11.50
N HIS A 171 -3.36 -2.03 10.82
CA HIS A 171 -2.40 -1.03 11.32
C HIS A 171 -0.99 -1.58 11.58
N ARG A 172 -0.58 -2.53 10.75
CA ARG A 172 0.81 -2.94 10.58
C ARG A 172 1.15 -2.75 9.10
N ALA A 173 2.14 -1.91 8.84
CA ALA A 173 2.43 -1.43 7.48
C ALA A 173 2.67 -2.58 6.46
N GLY A 174 3.28 -3.70 6.88
CA GLY A 174 3.46 -4.88 6.02
C GLY A 174 2.15 -5.56 5.65
N ASP A 175 1.27 -5.77 6.64
CA ASP A 175 -0.04 -6.40 6.44
C ASP A 175 -0.94 -5.51 5.59
N ASP A 176 -0.98 -4.19 5.86
CA ASP A 176 -1.79 -3.23 5.12
C ASP A 176 -1.28 -3.06 3.67
N ALA A 177 0.04 -3.11 3.44
CA ALA A 177 0.61 -3.15 2.09
C ALA A 177 0.19 -4.42 1.32
N GLU A 178 0.16 -5.59 1.96
CA GLU A 178 -0.32 -6.83 1.34
C GLU A 178 -1.81 -6.77 1.03
N MET A 179 -2.63 -6.29 1.96
CA MET A 179 -4.05 -6.04 1.76
C MET A 179 -4.28 -5.13 0.54
N CYS A 180 -3.53 -4.03 0.47
CA CYS A 180 -3.58 -3.09 -0.65
C CYS A 180 -3.19 -3.76 -1.98
N ALA A 181 -2.14 -4.58 -2.00
CA ALA A 181 -1.71 -5.31 -3.19
C ALA A 181 -2.79 -6.27 -3.70
N ARG A 182 -3.38 -7.07 -2.82
CA ARG A 182 -4.46 -8.01 -3.15
C ARG A 182 -5.69 -7.31 -3.68
N LEU A 183 -6.09 -6.21 -3.02
CA LEU A 183 -7.21 -5.38 -3.46
C LEU A 183 -6.94 -4.79 -4.85
N PHE A 184 -5.74 -4.24 -5.06
CA PHE A 184 -5.40 -3.60 -6.33
C PHE A 184 -5.33 -4.58 -7.50
N LEU A 185 -4.92 -5.83 -7.28
CA LEU A 185 -4.98 -6.90 -8.29
C LEU A 185 -6.43 -7.17 -8.71
N ILE A 186 -7.38 -7.23 -7.77
CA ILE A 186 -8.81 -7.39 -8.08
C ILE A 186 -9.32 -6.18 -8.86
N GLU A 187 -8.95 -4.97 -8.45
CA GLU A 187 -9.32 -3.73 -9.14
C GLU A 187 -8.78 -3.68 -10.57
N LEU A 188 -7.55 -4.14 -10.79
CA LEU A 188 -6.95 -4.27 -12.12
C LEU A 188 -7.72 -5.26 -12.99
N GLU A 189 -8.05 -6.43 -12.47
CA GLU A 189 -8.84 -7.42 -13.21
C GLU A 189 -10.20 -6.86 -13.62
N ASP A 190 -10.89 -6.17 -12.70
CA ASP A 190 -12.18 -5.54 -12.99
C ASP A 190 -12.07 -4.36 -13.96
N ALA A 191 -10.89 -3.73 -14.05
CA ALA A 191 -10.58 -2.67 -15.01
C ALA A 191 -10.06 -3.20 -16.37
N GLY A 192 -9.95 -4.51 -16.57
CA GLY A 192 -9.45 -5.13 -17.80
C GLY A 192 -7.94 -5.29 -17.86
N CYS A 193 -7.27 -5.39 -16.71
CA CYS A 193 -5.81 -5.62 -16.55
C CYS A 193 -4.91 -4.50 -17.11
N GLU A 194 -5.42 -3.28 -17.23
CA GLU A 194 -4.65 -2.12 -17.72
C GLU A 194 -4.61 -1.03 -16.65
N LEU A 195 -3.40 -0.58 -16.28
CA LEU A 195 -3.18 0.48 -15.29
C LEU A 195 -3.83 1.81 -15.70
N GLU A 196 -3.86 2.11 -17.00
CA GLU A 196 -4.49 3.31 -17.56
C GLU A 196 -6.01 3.34 -17.28
N ASN A 197 -6.66 2.19 -17.26
CA ASN A 197 -8.09 2.07 -16.98
C ASN A 197 -8.44 2.37 -15.52
N ILE A 198 -7.51 2.19 -14.60
CA ILE A 198 -7.68 2.56 -13.19
C ILE A 198 -7.67 4.10 -13.05
N GLY A 199 -6.83 4.81 -13.79
CA GLY A 199 -6.90 6.26 -13.96
C GLY A 199 -6.74 7.09 -12.69
N SER A 200 -6.01 6.60 -11.69
CA SER A 200 -5.88 7.23 -10.37
C SER A 200 -4.43 7.53 -9.97
N GLY A 201 -3.54 7.60 -10.95
CA GLY A 201 -2.10 7.73 -10.75
C GLY A 201 -1.59 9.18 -10.72
N GLY A 202 -0.29 9.29 -10.43
CA GLY A 202 0.48 10.54 -10.43
C GLY A 202 1.98 10.24 -10.39
N LYS A 203 2.78 11.30 -10.28
CA LYS A 203 4.24 11.23 -10.10
C LYS A 203 4.63 11.62 -8.68
N LEU A 204 5.66 10.97 -8.12
CA LEU A 204 6.22 11.26 -6.80
C LEU A 204 6.85 12.64 -6.72
#